data_1d7b45d40660facde3447ffaa809a29d
#
_entry.id   1d7b45d40660facde3447ffaa809a29d
#
_cell.length_a   1.000
_cell.length_b   1.000
_cell.length_c   1.000
_cell.angle_alpha   90.00
_cell.angle_beta   90.00
_cell.angle_gamma   90.00
#
_symmetry.space_group_name_H-M   'P 1'
#
loop_
_entity.id
_entity.type
_entity.pdbx_description
1 polymer ?
#
loop_
_entity_poly.entity_id
_entity_poly.type
_entity_poly.pdbx_seq_one_letter_code
_entity_poly.pdbx_strand_id
1 'polypeptide(L)'
;QAAVSDALVSQIDWFASLASLTNSRLPKGSAPDSYDYLDTWIGKSKEDRPWVIEQALNKALSVRTKDWKYIEPSVGSAIMEYEKIETGYSPEPQLYDMTKVYEEGNKALQHPEIVFQLQGILKGVRDHTIKAK
;
A
#
# COMPACT_ATOMS: atom_id res chain seq x y z
N GLN A 1 -20.23 -12.73 -15.61
CA GLN A 1 -20.16 -13.47 -14.33
C GLN A 1 -19.35 -12.63 -13.36
N ALA A 2 -19.85 -12.41 -12.15
CA ALA A 2 -19.08 -11.69 -11.11
C ALA A 2 -17.83 -12.51 -10.75
N ALA A 3 -16.68 -11.84 -10.65
CA ALA A 3 -15.43 -12.43 -10.22
C ALA A 3 -14.85 -11.63 -9.05
N VAL A 4 -14.10 -12.30 -8.20
CA VAL A 4 -13.35 -11.68 -7.10
C VAL A 4 -11.86 -11.87 -7.40
N SER A 5 -11.07 -10.83 -7.19
CA SER A 5 -9.62 -10.86 -7.27
C SER A 5 -9.01 -10.47 -5.94
N ASP A 6 -7.96 -11.16 -5.55
CA ASP A 6 -7.12 -10.86 -4.37
C ASP A 6 -5.84 -10.10 -4.75
N ALA A 7 -5.77 -9.61 -5.98
CA ALA A 7 -4.62 -8.84 -6.47
C ALA A 7 -4.47 -7.52 -5.70
N LEU A 8 -3.25 -7.22 -5.28
CA LEU A 8 -2.91 -5.95 -4.65
C LEU A 8 -2.86 -4.86 -5.72
N VAL A 9 -3.80 -3.94 -5.69
CA VAL A 9 -3.90 -2.80 -6.60
C VAL A 9 -4.07 -1.50 -5.81
N SER A 10 -3.79 -0.37 -6.43
CA SER A 10 -3.92 0.95 -5.82
C SER A 10 -4.81 1.86 -6.65
N GLN A 11 -5.50 2.80 -6.02
CA GLN A 11 -6.29 3.82 -6.72
C GLN A 11 -5.45 4.71 -7.64
N ILE A 12 -4.16 4.88 -7.35
CA ILE A 12 -3.25 5.63 -8.23
C ILE A 12 -3.10 4.99 -9.61
N ASP A 13 -3.39 3.69 -9.74
CA ASP A 13 -3.31 2.94 -11.00
C ASP A 13 -4.48 3.20 -11.94
N TRP A 14 -5.54 3.86 -11.44
CA TRP A 14 -6.70 4.20 -12.29
C TRP A 14 -6.30 5.07 -13.48
N PHE A 15 -5.35 5.99 -13.29
CA PHE A 15 -4.98 6.91 -14.35
C PHE A 15 -4.38 6.17 -15.55
N ALA A 16 -3.38 5.32 -15.33
CA ALA A 16 -2.77 4.54 -16.42
C ALA A 16 -3.74 3.50 -16.99
N SER A 17 -4.48 2.80 -16.12
CA SER A 17 -5.41 1.75 -16.55
C SER A 17 -6.62 2.30 -17.32
N LEU A 18 -7.17 3.45 -16.93
CA LEU A 18 -8.24 4.09 -17.71
C LEU A 18 -7.73 4.67 -19.03
N ALA A 19 -6.48 5.17 -19.07
CA ALA A 19 -5.87 5.58 -20.33
C ALA A 19 -5.73 4.38 -21.29
N SER A 20 -5.31 3.22 -20.77
CA SER A 20 -5.25 1.96 -21.54
C SER A 20 -6.65 1.55 -22.03
N LEU A 21 -7.65 1.58 -21.17
CA LEU A 21 -9.04 1.26 -21.51
C LEU A 21 -9.59 2.13 -22.65
N THR A 22 -9.24 3.42 -22.66
CA THR A 22 -9.71 4.39 -23.66
C THR A 22 -8.77 4.52 -24.85
N ASN A 23 -7.69 3.71 -24.89
CA ASN A 23 -6.63 3.80 -25.89
C ASN A 23 -6.03 5.22 -26.00
N SER A 24 -5.91 5.91 -24.86
CA SER A 24 -5.38 7.27 -24.76
C SER A 24 -3.90 7.25 -24.42
N ARG A 25 -3.13 8.12 -25.06
CA ARG A 25 -1.71 8.27 -24.75
C ARG A 25 -1.50 9.22 -23.59
N LEU A 26 -0.80 8.75 -22.56
CA LEU A 26 -0.41 9.61 -21.44
C LEU A 26 0.74 10.55 -21.83
N PRO A 27 0.71 11.82 -21.44
CA PRO A 27 1.86 12.72 -21.59
C PRO A 27 3.08 12.17 -20.84
N LYS A 28 4.27 12.38 -21.42
CA LYS A 28 5.52 11.95 -20.79
C LYS A 28 5.68 12.59 -19.39
N GLY A 29 5.90 11.76 -18.37
CA GLY A 29 6.12 12.20 -16.99
C GLY A 29 4.83 12.49 -16.21
N SER A 30 3.64 12.30 -16.80
CA SER A 30 2.39 12.33 -16.03
C SER A 30 2.21 11.04 -15.25
N ALA A 31 1.68 11.16 -14.02
CA ALA A 31 1.40 10.03 -13.12
C ALA A 31 2.55 8.99 -13.04
N PRO A 32 3.74 9.40 -12.57
CA PRO A 32 4.95 8.56 -12.60
C PRO A 32 4.82 7.28 -11.75
N ASP A 33 3.88 7.26 -10.80
CA ASP A 33 3.63 6.14 -9.90
C ASP A 33 2.39 5.31 -10.29
N SER A 34 1.71 5.68 -11.39
CA SER A 34 0.54 4.97 -11.90
C SER A 34 0.98 3.91 -12.92
N TYR A 35 0.55 2.67 -12.71
CA TYR A 35 0.81 1.54 -13.59
C TYR A 35 -0.47 1.02 -14.20
N ASP A 36 -0.36 0.44 -15.40
CA ASP A 36 -1.50 -0.15 -16.08
C ASP A 36 -1.79 -1.56 -15.52
N TYR A 37 -2.87 -1.66 -14.77
CA TYR A 37 -3.43 -2.91 -14.24
C TYR A 37 -4.82 -3.21 -14.82
N LEU A 38 -5.14 -2.67 -16.00
CA LEU A 38 -6.44 -2.89 -16.63
C LEU A 38 -6.77 -4.38 -16.75
N ASP A 39 -5.83 -5.18 -17.27
CA ASP A 39 -6.06 -6.62 -17.47
C ASP A 39 -6.30 -7.36 -16.15
N THR A 40 -5.67 -6.93 -15.05
CA THR A 40 -5.95 -7.47 -13.72
C THR A 40 -7.36 -7.10 -13.25
N TRP A 41 -7.78 -5.85 -13.46
CA TRP A 41 -9.13 -5.39 -13.05
C TRP A 41 -10.26 -6.09 -13.79
N ILE A 42 -10.04 -6.41 -15.06
CA ILE A 42 -11.05 -7.13 -15.89
C ILE A 42 -10.88 -8.65 -15.86
N GLY A 43 -9.98 -9.17 -15.00
CA GLY A 43 -9.81 -10.60 -14.76
C GLY A 43 -9.03 -11.36 -15.84
N LYS A 44 -8.32 -10.66 -16.72
CA LYS A 44 -7.47 -11.26 -17.75
C LYS A 44 -6.05 -11.58 -17.28
N SER A 45 -5.59 -10.91 -16.23
CA SER A 45 -4.28 -11.10 -15.61
C SER A 45 -4.42 -11.36 -14.11
N LYS A 46 -3.37 -11.91 -13.50
CA LYS A 46 -3.19 -12.04 -12.05
C LYS A 46 -2.02 -11.19 -11.55
N GLU A 47 -1.47 -10.34 -12.42
CA GLU A 47 -0.45 -9.39 -12.00
C GLU A 47 -0.97 -8.47 -10.92
N ASP A 48 -0.13 -8.20 -9.93
CA ASP A 48 -0.45 -7.28 -8.84
C ASP A 48 0.77 -6.41 -8.48
N ARG A 49 0.54 -5.43 -7.63
CA ARG A 49 1.65 -4.63 -7.11
C ARG A 49 2.46 -5.46 -6.11
N PRO A 50 3.82 -5.37 -6.15
CA PRO A 50 4.64 -5.99 -5.12
C PRO A 50 4.40 -5.34 -3.76
N TRP A 51 4.02 -4.05 -3.74
CA TRP A 51 3.68 -3.29 -2.55
C TRP A 51 2.93 -1.99 -2.90
N VAL A 52 2.23 -1.46 -1.93
CA VAL A 52 1.56 -0.16 -1.96
C VAL A 52 2.02 0.67 -0.76
N ILE A 53 2.28 1.95 -0.97
CA ILE A 53 2.53 2.90 0.11
C ILE A 53 1.24 3.64 0.40
N GLU A 54 0.89 3.71 1.67
CA GLU A 54 -0.23 4.47 2.18
C GLU A 54 0.28 5.54 3.15
N GLN A 55 -0.35 6.70 3.16
CA GLN A 55 -0.01 7.79 4.07
C GLN A 55 -1.19 8.11 4.96
N ALA A 56 -0.95 8.10 6.26
CA ALA A 56 -1.92 8.56 7.25
C ALA A 56 -1.98 10.10 7.30
N LEU A 57 -3.00 10.63 7.95
CA LEU A 57 -3.22 12.09 8.11
C LEU A 57 -2.03 12.80 8.76
N ASN A 58 -1.34 12.16 9.71
CA ASN A 58 -0.13 12.68 10.38
C ASN A 58 1.15 12.50 9.57
N LYS A 59 1.06 12.08 8.31
CA LYS A 59 2.17 11.79 7.39
C LYS A 59 2.95 10.51 7.72
N ALA A 60 2.56 9.72 8.70
CA ALA A 60 3.11 8.38 8.89
C ALA A 60 2.83 7.52 7.66
N LEU A 61 3.82 6.75 7.25
CA LEU A 61 3.72 5.88 6.09
C LEU A 61 3.51 4.43 6.52
N SER A 62 2.81 3.70 5.68
CA SER A 62 2.72 2.26 5.75
C SER A 62 3.11 1.61 4.42
N VAL A 63 3.58 0.38 4.50
CA VAL A 63 3.81 -0.50 3.34
C VAL A 63 2.84 -1.67 3.43
N ARG A 64 2.05 -1.85 2.39
CA ARG A 64 1.18 -2.99 2.20
C ARG A 64 1.74 -3.88 1.10
N THR A 65 2.05 -5.12 1.43
CA THR A 65 2.30 -6.21 0.47
C THR A 65 1.08 -7.14 0.44
N LYS A 66 1.10 -8.20 -0.34
CA LYS A 66 0.03 -9.18 -0.35
C LYS A 66 -0.23 -9.77 1.04
N ASP A 67 0.83 -10.15 1.74
CA ASP A 67 0.74 -10.91 2.98
C ASP A 67 0.96 -10.06 4.24
N TRP A 68 1.57 -8.89 4.13
CA TRP A 68 1.98 -8.08 5.27
C TRP A 68 1.62 -6.61 5.12
N LYS A 69 1.26 -5.97 6.24
CA LYS A 69 1.17 -4.52 6.37
C LYS A 69 2.07 -4.05 7.49
N TYR A 70 3.02 -3.18 7.15
CA TYR A 70 3.89 -2.51 8.10
C TYR A 70 3.48 -1.05 8.23
N ILE A 71 3.39 -0.55 9.46
CA ILE A 71 3.16 0.87 9.77
C ILE A 71 4.36 1.36 10.57
N GLU A 72 4.97 2.46 10.12
CA GLU A 72 6.11 3.04 10.81
C GLU A 72 5.72 3.67 12.16
N PRO A 73 6.66 3.74 13.13
CA PRO A 73 6.45 4.46 14.37
C PRO A 73 6.01 5.90 14.13
N SER A 74 5.07 6.36 14.92
CA SER A 74 4.54 7.70 14.80
C SER A 74 4.02 8.20 16.15
N VAL A 75 3.81 9.52 16.25
CA VAL A 75 3.31 10.18 17.46
C VAL A 75 1.94 10.79 17.18
N GLY A 76 1.07 10.80 18.19
CA GLY A 76 -0.26 11.36 18.09
C GLY A 76 -1.27 10.58 18.94
N SER A 77 -2.55 10.94 18.84
CA SER A 77 -3.62 10.19 19.46
C SER A 77 -3.91 8.92 18.65
N ALA A 78 -4.06 7.78 19.33
CA ALA A 78 -4.45 6.52 18.70
C ALA A 78 -5.87 6.56 18.11
N ILE A 79 -6.71 7.49 18.60
CA ILE A 79 -8.10 7.65 18.18
C ILE A 79 -8.34 9.13 17.87
N MET A 80 -8.96 9.44 16.76
CA MET A 80 -9.47 10.79 16.46
C MET A 80 -10.69 11.07 17.36
N GLU A 81 -10.67 12.19 18.08
CA GLU A 81 -11.68 12.49 19.09
C GLU A 81 -13.09 12.64 18.51
N TYR A 82 -13.21 13.28 17.36
CA TYR A 82 -14.50 13.59 16.77
C TYR A 82 -15.10 12.40 16.03
N GLU A 83 -14.31 11.78 15.17
CA GLU A 83 -14.75 10.70 14.29
C GLU A 83 -14.73 9.33 14.96
N LYS A 84 -14.05 9.20 16.13
CA LYS A 84 -13.83 7.93 16.83
C LYS A 84 -13.19 6.85 15.97
N ILE A 85 -12.32 7.27 15.04
CA ILE A 85 -11.61 6.39 14.11
C ILE A 85 -10.19 6.16 14.61
N GLU A 86 -9.71 4.94 14.54
CA GLU A 86 -8.31 4.60 14.82
C GLU A 86 -7.39 5.26 13.77
N THR A 87 -6.30 5.84 14.26
CA THR A 87 -5.34 6.58 13.42
C THR A 87 -4.16 5.73 12.96
N GLY A 88 -3.99 4.56 13.56
CA GLY A 88 -2.80 3.73 13.37
C GLY A 88 -1.55 4.27 14.07
N TYR A 89 -1.66 5.28 14.94
CA TYR A 89 -0.50 5.84 15.64
C TYR A 89 -0.01 4.90 16.73
N SER A 90 1.30 4.67 16.71
CA SER A 90 2.02 3.90 17.73
C SER A 90 3.45 4.40 17.82
N PRO A 91 4.04 4.53 19.00
CA PRO A 91 5.46 4.84 19.16
C PRO A 91 6.36 3.67 18.70
N GLU A 92 5.78 2.47 18.62
CA GLU A 92 6.47 1.26 18.20
C GLU A 92 6.07 0.87 16.76
N PRO A 93 6.94 0.17 16.02
CA PRO A 93 6.61 -0.36 14.71
C PRO A 93 5.46 -1.36 14.81
N GLN A 94 4.60 -1.34 13.81
CA GLN A 94 3.47 -2.26 13.73
C GLN A 94 3.60 -3.13 12.48
N LEU A 95 3.32 -4.42 12.62
CA LEU A 95 3.30 -5.39 11.54
C LEU A 95 2.07 -6.29 11.67
N TYR A 96 1.29 -6.39 10.60
CA TYR A 96 0.06 -7.17 10.55
C TYR A 96 0.11 -8.22 9.44
N ASP A 97 -0.38 -9.42 9.78
CA ASP A 97 -0.60 -10.51 8.82
C ASP A 97 -1.90 -10.26 8.06
N MET A 98 -1.77 -9.97 6.78
CA MET A 98 -2.90 -9.61 5.91
C MET A 98 -3.49 -10.81 5.16
N THR A 99 -3.04 -12.02 5.45
CA THR A 99 -3.72 -13.26 5.03
C THR A 99 -4.98 -13.51 5.87
N LYS A 100 -5.13 -12.77 6.97
CA LYS A 100 -6.30 -12.76 7.84
C LYS A 100 -7.31 -11.70 7.40
N VAL A 101 -8.57 -11.88 7.80
CA VAL A 101 -9.66 -10.94 7.46
C VAL A 101 -9.48 -9.58 8.15
N TYR A 102 -8.81 -9.57 9.32
CA TYR A 102 -8.59 -8.37 10.14
C TYR A 102 -7.13 -8.25 10.54
N GLU A 103 -6.70 -7.02 10.83
CA GLU A 103 -5.39 -6.71 11.42
C GLU A 103 -5.33 -7.20 12.89
N GLU A 104 -5.12 -8.50 13.07
CA GLU A 104 -5.09 -9.13 14.39
C GLU A 104 -3.69 -9.08 15.01
N GLY A 105 -3.54 -8.28 16.06
CA GLY A 105 -2.35 -8.27 16.92
C GLY A 105 -1.06 -7.87 16.18
N ASN A 106 -0.30 -6.98 16.76
CA ASN A 106 0.98 -6.55 16.23
C ASN A 106 2.01 -7.70 16.25
N LYS A 107 2.55 -8.07 15.08
CA LYS A 107 3.54 -9.15 14.89
C LYS A 107 4.98 -8.65 14.76
N ALA A 108 5.24 -7.35 14.92
CA ALA A 108 6.55 -6.76 14.66
C ALA A 108 7.69 -7.41 15.46
N LEU A 109 7.45 -7.75 16.74
CA LEU A 109 8.45 -8.42 17.57
C LEU A 109 8.69 -9.88 17.17
N GLN A 110 7.71 -10.52 16.52
CA GLN A 110 7.80 -11.92 16.10
C GLN A 110 8.49 -12.08 14.74
N HIS A 111 8.48 -11.03 13.92
CA HIS A 111 8.99 -11.02 12.55
C HIS A 111 9.88 -9.79 12.28
N PRO A 112 10.99 -9.61 13.03
CA PRO A 112 11.86 -8.44 12.85
C PRO A 112 12.52 -8.38 11.45
N GLU A 113 12.73 -9.51 10.80
CA GLU A 113 13.25 -9.60 9.44
C GLU A 113 12.29 -8.98 8.41
N ILE A 114 10.98 -9.19 8.57
CA ILE A 114 9.95 -8.60 7.70
C ILE A 114 9.85 -7.11 7.96
N VAL A 115 9.86 -6.69 9.22
CA VAL A 115 9.91 -5.28 9.60
C VAL A 115 11.08 -4.59 8.92
N PHE A 116 12.29 -5.16 9.01
CA PHE A 116 13.49 -4.60 8.39
C PHE A 116 13.36 -4.48 6.87
N GLN A 117 12.83 -5.50 6.21
CA GLN A 117 12.59 -5.50 4.76
C GLN A 117 11.62 -4.39 4.36
N LEU A 118 10.48 -4.25 5.03
CA LEU A 118 9.46 -3.26 4.70
C LEU A 118 9.90 -1.83 5.04
N GLN A 119 10.66 -1.64 6.12
CA GLN A 119 11.33 -0.37 6.41
C GLN A 119 12.32 0.02 5.29
N GLY A 120 13.02 -0.95 4.73
CA GLY A 120 13.90 -0.73 3.58
C GLY A 120 13.16 -0.19 2.35
N ILE A 121 11.93 -0.68 2.10
CA ILE A 121 11.07 -0.15 1.03
C ILE A 121 10.70 1.31 1.32
N LEU A 122 10.22 1.64 2.53
CA LEU A 122 9.88 3.03 2.88
C LEU A 122 11.07 3.97 2.75
N LYS A 123 12.24 3.53 3.23
CA LYS A 123 13.47 4.31 3.10
C LYS A 123 13.81 4.55 1.62
N GLY A 124 13.76 3.52 0.79
CA GLY A 124 14.05 3.63 -0.64
C GLY A 124 13.09 4.57 -1.37
N VAL A 125 11.81 4.58 -1.00
CA VAL A 125 10.81 5.52 -1.55
C VAL A 125 11.12 6.95 -1.12
N ARG A 126 11.42 7.20 0.16
CA ARG A 126 11.79 8.53 0.66
C ARG A 126 13.05 9.09 0.02
N ASP A 127 14.05 8.23 -0.14
CA ASP A 127 15.34 8.60 -0.74
C ASP A 127 15.27 8.65 -2.27
N HIS A 128 14.11 8.41 -2.88
CA HIS A 128 13.91 8.30 -4.34
C HIS A 128 14.84 7.28 -5.01
N THR A 129 15.33 6.28 -4.27
CA THR A 129 16.18 5.21 -4.78
C THR A 129 15.40 4.06 -5.40
N ILE A 130 14.14 3.90 -5.00
CA ILE A 130 13.17 3.02 -5.62
C ILE A 130 11.93 3.82 -6.00
N LYS A 131 11.35 3.50 -7.16
CA LYS A 131 10.06 4.08 -7.53
C LYS A 131 8.97 3.35 -6.76
N ALA A 132 7.90 4.06 -6.42
CA ALA A 132 6.67 3.47 -5.90
C ALA A 132 6.05 2.60 -7.00
N LYS A 133 6.58 1.38 -7.16
CA LYS A 133 6.06 0.41 -8.14
C LYS A 133 4.78 -0.20 -7.65
#